data_fc9f88a1f59de935ecc718b6ee0d095b
#
_entry.id   fc9f88a1f59de935ecc718b6ee0d095b
#
_cell.length_a   1.000
_cell.length_b   1.000
_cell.length_c   1.000
_cell.angle_alpha   90.00
_cell.angle_beta   90.00
_cell.angle_gamma   90.00
#
_symmetry.space_group_name_H-M   'P 1'
#
loop_
_entity.id
_entity.type
_entity.pdbx_description
1 polymer ?
#
loop_
_entity_poly.entity_id
_entity_poly.type
_entity_poly.pdbx_seq_one_letter_code
_entity_poly.pdbx_strand_id
1 'polypeptide(L)'
;MAGLKAACSNGADVVYLAGEVFKPKRPWTMQEIQEAIEIAHSSNVKVVISTPRTTMRRECGQLEQFLTAVSKLGPDGLLVSNLGSLKLAQEYTDLPVQADFSFNLFNHMAASFLKKNGLVMGTASFELAYGQLKELVEKSPLPIEVVVHGSYESMICDHNFVSMQVPYHHLSNPELMEKHYALKDSVGQLHSLRMDQFGRTHILFAKDLCYYPYLDKLKGVASYRIEAKDYEPELVGELTGAYRKALDNLSAGKEFLNQEDFAAMQKSGPRQLGIGVYRFRQSQNSL
;
A
#
# COMPACT_ATOMS: atom_id res chain seq x y z
N MET A 1 6.16 8.67 -12.08
CA MET A 1 6.64 8.01 -13.32
C MET A 1 7.93 7.22 -13.14
N ALA A 2 9.01 7.79 -12.56
CA ALA A 2 10.27 7.05 -12.36
C ALA A 2 10.12 5.77 -11.53
N GLY A 3 9.40 5.81 -10.39
CA GLY A 3 9.15 4.61 -9.57
C GLY A 3 8.34 3.53 -10.28
N LEU A 4 7.37 3.91 -11.13
CA LEU A 4 6.65 2.97 -11.99
C LEU A 4 7.62 2.23 -12.93
N LYS A 5 8.45 2.98 -13.66
CA LYS A 5 9.44 2.39 -14.56
C LYS A 5 10.41 1.48 -13.81
N ALA A 6 10.86 1.89 -12.62
CA ALA A 6 11.73 1.08 -11.77
C ALA A 6 11.05 -0.23 -11.34
N ALA A 7 9.77 -0.20 -10.91
CA ALA A 7 9.02 -1.41 -10.56
C ALA A 7 8.86 -2.34 -11.78
N CYS A 8 8.42 -1.82 -12.92
CA CYS A 8 8.24 -2.61 -14.14
C CYS A 8 9.53 -3.28 -14.61
N SER A 9 10.66 -2.55 -14.60
CA SER A 9 11.96 -3.07 -15.04
C SER A 9 12.56 -4.10 -14.08
N ASN A 10 12.05 -4.19 -12.83
CA ASN A 10 12.55 -5.10 -11.81
C ASN A 10 11.57 -6.24 -11.45
N GLY A 11 10.59 -6.51 -12.31
CA GLY A 11 9.77 -7.72 -12.24
C GLY A 11 8.52 -7.60 -11.39
N ALA A 12 7.92 -6.41 -11.28
CA ALA A 12 6.56 -6.28 -10.77
C ALA A 12 5.57 -6.95 -11.72
N ASP A 13 4.59 -7.68 -11.19
CA ASP A 13 3.46 -8.22 -11.97
C ASP A 13 2.30 -7.23 -12.03
N VAL A 14 2.17 -6.41 -10.98
CA VAL A 14 1.08 -5.43 -10.81
C VAL A 14 1.62 -4.16 -10.20
N VAL A 15 1.14 -3.01 -10.64
CA VAL A 15 1.41 -1.71 -10.01
C VAL A 15 0.09 -1.05 -9.58
N TYR A 16 0.11 -0.47 -8.39
CA TYR A 16 -1.00 0.30 -7.84
C TYR A 16 -0.70 1.79 -8.02
N LEU A 17 -1.63 2.51 -8.65
CA LEU A 17 -1.48 3.94 -8.95
C LEU A 17 -2.61 4.76 -8.34
N ALA A 18 -2.43 6.05 -8.19
CA ALA A 18 -3.36 7.00 -7.60
C ALA A 18 -3.58 6.80 -6.08
N GLY A 19 -4.81 7.03 -5.58
CA GLY A 19 -5.09 7.06 -4.15
C GLY A 19 -4.65 8.37 -3.49
N GLU A 20 -4.14 8.30 -2.27
CA GLU A 20 -3.53 9.45 -1.61
C GLU A 20 -2.12 9.70 -2.15
N VAL A 21 -1.82 10.99 -2.35
CA VAL A 21 -0.50 11.49 -2.76
C VAL A 21 0.03 12.41 -1.69
N PHE A 22 1.19 12.09 -1.14
CA PHE A 22 1.82 12.90 -0.11
C PHE A 22 2.50 14.12 -0.69
N LYS A 23 2.22 15.28 -0.11
CA LYS A 23 2.91 16.53 -0.45
C LYS A 23 4.42 16.41 -0.18
N PRO A 24 5.28 17.05 -1.00
CA PRO A 24 4.96 18.04 -2.04
C PRO A 24 4.53 17.43 -3.40
N LYS A 25 4.49 16.10 -3.55
CA LYS A 25 4.01 15.47 -4.78
C LYS A 25 2.54 15.86 -5.04
N ARG A 26 2.14 15.94 -6.30
CA ARG A 26 0.75 16.18 -6.72
C ARG A 26 0.11 14.92 -7.29
N PRO A 27 -1.21 14.81 -7.27
CA PRO A 27 -1.93 13.78 -8.02
C PRO A 27 -1.59 13.84 -9.52
N TRP A 28 -1.54 12.69 -10.16
CA TRP A 28 -1.34 12.60 -11.60
C TRP A 28 -2.58 13.08 -12.35
N THR A 29 -2.36 13.73 -13.48
CA THR A 29 -3.41 14.05 -14.45
C THR A 29 -3.89 12.77 -15.16
N MET A 30 -5.06 12.81 -15.78
CA MET A 30 -5.57 11.69 -16.58
C MET A 30 -4.60 11.29 -17.71
N GLN A 31 -3.90 12.27 -18.31
CA GLN A 31 -2.89 12.00 -19.33
C GLN A 31 -1.69 11.25 -18.75
N GLU A 32 -1.20 11.63 -17.56
CA GLU A 32 -0.10 10.93 -16.88
C GLU A 32 -0.50 9.52 -16.46
N ILE A 33 -1.76 9.32 -16.05
CA ILE A 33 -2.30 7.98 -15.73
C ILE A 33 -2.36 7.13 -17.00
N GLN A 34 -2.81 7.68 -18.12
CA GLN A 34 -2.83 6.97 -19.39
C GLN A 34 -1.42 6.55 -19.83
N GLU A 35 -0.47 7.49 -19.81
CA GLU A 35 0.94 7.19 -20.10
C GLU A 35 1.50 6.08 -19.18
N ALA A 36 1.14 6.12 -17.90
CA ALA A 36 1.57 5.10 -16.93
C ALA A 36 0.99 3.71 -17.25
N ILE A 37 -0.27 3.64 -17.67
CA ILE A 37 -0.91 2.39 -18.09
C ILE A 37 -0.21 1.83 -19.33
N GLU A 38 0.06 2.67 -20.35
CA GLU A 38 0.76 2.27 -21.56
C GLU A 38 2.17 1.74 -21.27
N ILE A 39 2.92 2.40 -20.39
CA ILE A 39 4.26 1.98 -19.96
C ILE A 39 4.20 0.62 -19.25
N ALA A 40 3.28 0.45 -18.30
CA ALA A 40 3.15 -0.80 -17.56
C ALA A 40 2.74 -1.95 -18.50
N HIS A 41 1.73 -1.75 -19.32
CA HIS A 41 1.25 -2.75 -20.28
C HIS A 41 2.32 -3.14 -21.30
N SER A 42 3.15 -2.18 -21.76
CA SER A 42 4.27 -2.51 -22.66
C SER A 42 5.32 -3.42 -22.01
N SER A 43 5.37 -3.44 -20.68
CA SER A 43 6.22 -4.32 -19.87
C SER A 43 5.48 -5.57 -19.38
N ASN A 44 4.25 -5.83 -19.86
CA ASN A 44 3.37 -6.91 -19.40
C ASN A 44 3.04 -6.85 -17.90
N VAL A 45 2.95 -5.65 -17.35
CA VAL A 45 2.60 -5.36 -15.95
C VAL A 45 1.19 -4.82 -15.88
N LYS A 46 0.37 -5.37 -15.00
CA LYS A 46 -1.01 -4.91 -14.77
C LYS A 46 -1.06 -3.62 -13.98
N VAL A 47 -2.10 -2.82 -14.22
CA VAL A 47 -2.33 -1.55 -13.52
C VAL A 47 -3.64 -1.59 -12.77
N VAL A 48 -3.58 -1.35 -11.47
CA VAL A 48 -4.74 -1.22 -10.59
C VAL A 48 -4.79 0.22 -10.07
N ILE A 49 -5.93 0.88 -10.24
CA ILE A 49 -6.12 2.26 -9.78
C ILE A 49 -6.71 2.26 -8.37
N SER A 50 -6.01 2.92 -7.45
CA SER A 50 -6.43 3.02 -6.06
C SER A 50 -7.36 4.21 -5.83
N THR A 51 -8.39 4.03 -5.00
CA THR A 51 -9.18 5.13 -4.45
C THR A 51 -8.55 5.65 -3.15
N PRO A 52 -8.86 6.89 -2.74
CA PRO A 52 -8.48 7.36 -1.40
C PRO A 52 -9.07 6.47 -0.30
N ARG A 53 -8.31 6.27 0.79
CA ARG A 53 -8.75 5.45 1.93
C ARG A 53 -9.93 6.06 2.66
N THR A 54 -9.92 7.37 2.78
CA THR A 54 -11.02 8.12 3.36
C THR A 54 -11.66 8.98 2.28
N THR A 55 -12.97 8.80 2.08
CA THR A 55 -13.78 9.61 1.16
C THR A 55 -14.93 10.22 1.95
N MET A 56 -14.91 11.53 2.12
CA MET A 56 -15.98 12.26 2.76
C MET A 56 -17.14 12.51 1.78
N ARG A 57 -18.34 12.73 2.28
CA ARG A 57 -19.52 13.00 1.44
C ARG A 57 -19.29 14.14 0.43
N ARG A 58 -18.57 15.19 0.83
CA ARG A 58 -18.20 16.32 -0.04
C ARG A 58 -17.29 15.94 -1.21
N GLU A 59 -16.61 14.78 -1.13
CA GLU A 59 -15.63 14.28 -2.10
C GLU A 59 -16.22 13.22 -3.02
N CYS A 60 -17.42 12.70 -2.72
CA CYS A 60 -18.03 11.62 -3.50
C CYS A 60 -18.19 12.00 -4.99
N GLY A 61 -18.64 13.23 -5.29
CA GLY A 61 -18.79 13.68 -6.68
C GLY A 61 -17.45 13.77 -7.44
N GLN A 62 -16.36 14.10 -6.76
CA GLN A 62 -15.02 14.08 -7.38
C GLN A 62 -14.55 12.65 -7.64
N LEU A 63 -14.80 11.72 -6.69
CA LEU A 63 -14.47 10.30 -6.87
C LEU A 63 -15.29 9.69 -8.02
N GLU A 64 -16.58 9.98 -8.12
CA GLU A 64 -17.45 9.56 -9.22
C GLU A 64 -16.89 10.00 -10.58
N GLN A 65 -16.56 11.29 -10.73
CA GLN A 65 -15.96 11.82 -11.96
C GLN A 65 -14.62 11.15 -12.26
N PHE A 66 -13.79 10.93 -11.26
CA PHE A 66 -12.51 10.25 -11.39
C PHE A 66 -12.69 8.80 -11.88
N LEU A 67 -13.57 8.02 -11.24
CA LEU A 67 -13.84 6.63 -11.60
C LEU A 67 -14.38 6.52 -13.03
N THR A 68 -15.32 7.38 -13.40
CA THR A 68 -15.87 7.43 -14.76
C THR A 68 -14.82 7.79 -15.82
N ALA A 69 -13.88 8.67 -15.49
CA ALA A 69 -12.82 9.07 -16.41
C ALA A 69 -11.75 7.99 -16.55
N VAL A 70 -11.26 7.46 -15.39
CA VAL A 70 -10.15 6.52 -15.37
C VAL A 70 -10.52 5.14 -15.93
N SER A 71 -11.78 4.72 -15.79
CA SER A 71 -12.24 3.43 -16.36
C SER A 71 -12.09 3.37 -17.89
N LYS A 72 -12.16 4.52 -18.55
CA LYS A 72 -12.01 4.64 -20.03
C LYS A 72 -10.55 4.52 -20.48
N LEU A 73 -9.59 4.63 -19.56
CA LEU A 73 -8.17 4.51 -19.88
C LEU A 73 -7.68 3.06 -19.93
N GLY A 74 -8.54 2.09 -19.56
CA GLY A 74 -8.26 0.66 -19.67
C GLY A 74 -7.30 0.11 -18.60
N PRO A 75 -7.37 0.52 -17.30
CA PRO A 75 -6.65 -0.18 -16.24
C PRO A 75 -7.22 -1.59 -16.03
N ASP A 76 -6.46 -2.46 -15.37
CA ASP A 76 -6.84 -3.86 -15.13
C ASP A 76 -7.77 -4.04 -13.92
N GLY A 77 -7.95 -3.01 -13.10
CA GLY A 77 -8.83 -3.07 -11.94
C GLY A 77 -8.78 -1.83 -11.06
N LEU A 78 -9.56 -1.89 -9.99
CA LEU A 78 -9.64 -0.86 -8.96
C LEU A 78 -9.29 -1.44 -7.59
N LEU A 79 -8.55 -0.69 -6.77
CA LEU A 79 -8.35 -0.94 -5.35
C LEU A 79 -9.21 0.06 -4.56
N VAL A 80 -10.23 -0.41 -3.88
CA VAL A 80 -11.12 0.43 -3.07
C VAL A 80 -10.81 0.26 -1.59
N SER A 81 -11.04 1.30 -0.82
CA SER A 81 -10.58 1.37 0.56
C SER A 81 -11.71 1.43 1.59
N ASN A 82 -12.96 1.58 1.14
CA ASN A 82 -14.14 1.59 2.00
C ASN A 82 -15.41 1.23 1.21
N LEU A 83 -16.51 0.93 1.93
CA LEU A 83 -17.77 0.52 1.32
C LEU A 83 -18.41 1.60 0.43
N GLY A 84 -18.19 2.88 0.73
CA GLY A 84 -18.67 3.99 -0.11
C GLY A 84 -17.95 4.00 -1.46
N SER A 85 -16.62 3.88 -1.45
CA SER A 85 -15.82 3.77 -2.68
C SER A 85 -16.14 2.50 -3.47
N LEU A 86 -16.43 1.37 -2.79
CA LEU A 86 -16.90 0.14 -3.43
C LEU A 86 -18.21 0.39 -4.17
N LYS A 87 -19.18 1.02 -3.51
CA LYS A 87 -20.48 1.31 -4.14
C LYS A 87 -20.33 2.19 -5.37
N LEU A 88 -19.53 3.26 -5.29
CA LEU A 88 -19.26 4.13 -6.43
C LEU A 88 -18.52 3.39 -7.55
N ALA A 89 -17.51 2.55 -7.23
CA ALA A 89 -16.80 1.77 -8.23
C ALA A 89 -17.77 0.85 -9.02
N GLN A 90 -18.68 0.17 -8.32
CA GLN A 90 -19.69 -0.71 -8.94
C GLN A 90 -20.76 0.03 -9.76
N GLU A 91 -21.04 1.28 -9.41
CA GLU A 91 -22.05 2.08 -10.10
C GLU A 91 -21.51 2.76 -11.37
N TYR A 92 -20.23 3.15 -11.34
CA TYR A 92 -19.63 3.96 -12.41
C TYR A 92 -18.59 3.21 -13.26
N THR A 93 -18.31 1.93 -12.97
CA THR A 93 -17.33 1.14 -13.74
C THR A 93 -17.70 -0.34 -13.76
N ASP A 94 -17.22 -1.05 -14.81
CA ASP A 94 -17.29 -2.52 -14.92
C ASP A 94 -15.94 -3.18 -14.58
N LEU A 95 -15.00 -2.44 -13.99
CA LEU A 95 -13.66 -2.94 -13.70
C LEU A 95 -13.67 -3.93 -12.52
N PRO A 96 -12.80 -4.94 -12.51
CA PRO A 96 -12.59 -5.79 -11.34
C PRO A 96 -12.19 -4.97 -10.12
N VAL A 97 -12.83 -5.20 -8.96
CA VAL A 97 -12.61 -4.43 -7.75
C VAL A 97 -11.94 -5.28 -6.68
N GLN A 98 -10.89 -4.74 -6.07
CA GLN A 98 -10.13 -5.33 -4.97
C GLN A 98 -10.36 -4.52 -3.70
N ALA A 99 -10.37 -5.18 -2.53
CA ALA A 99 -10.46 -4.51 -1.23
C ALA A 99 -9.06 -4.24 -0.67
N ASP A 100 -8.78 -3.00 -0.29
CA ASP A 100 -7.55 -2.62 0.40
C ASP A 100 -7.60 -3.04 1.89
N PHE A 101 -6.45 -3.02 2.57
CA PHE A 101 -6.32 -3.42 3.98
C PHE A 101 -7.25 -2.63 4.94
N SER A 102 -7.67 -1.43 4.57
CA SER A 102 -8.63 -0.62 5.34
C SER A 102 -10.06 -1.20 5.39
N PHE A 103 -10.36 -2.25 4.62
CA PHE A 103 -11.56 -3.05 4.83
C PHE A 103 -11.47 -3.93 6.09
N ASN A 104 -10.35 -3.91 6.80
CA ASN A 104 -10.14 -4.67 8.03
C ASN A 104 -10.45 -6.17 7.85
N LEU A 105 -9.83 -6.77 6.82
CA LEU A 105 -10.03 -8.18 6.49
C LEU A 105 -9.27 -9.06 7.50
N PHE A 106 -9.99 -9.50 8.55
CA PHE A 106 -9.44 -10.27 9.67
C PHE A 106 -9.73 -11.76 9.60
N ASN A 107 -10.74 -12.19 8.85
CA ASN A 107 -11.17 -13.60 8.83
C ASN A 107 -11.90 -13.96 7.52
N HIS A 108 -12.07 -15.26 7.30
CA HIS A 108 -12.72 -15.78 6.11
C HIS A 108 -14.21 -15.43 6.00
N MET A 109 -14.89 -15.09 7.10
CA MET A 109 -16.29 -14.63 7.05
C MET A 109 -16.37 -13.23 6.42
N ALA A 110 -15.46 -12.32 6.79
CA ALA A 110 -15.33 -11.02 6.12
C ALA A 110 -14.95 -11.21 4.64
N ALA A 111 -14.03 -12.11 4.31
CA ALA A 111 -13.69 -12.44 2.94
C ALA A 111 -14.89 -12.96 2.14
N SER A 112 -15.74 -13.81 2.76
CA SER A 112 -16.97 -14.31 2.15
C SER A 112 -17.98 -13.19 1.88
N PHE A 113 -18.09 -12.23 2.80
CA PHE A 113 -18.93 -11.04 2.60
C PHE A 113 -18.42 -10.20 1.42
N LEU A 114 -17.12 -9.93 1.35
CA LEU A 114 -16.53 -9.16 0.26
C LEU A 114 -16.73 -9.87 -1.09
N LYS A 115 -16.50 -11.18 -1.15
CA LYS A 115 -16.76 -11.97 -2.37
C LYS A 115 -18.22 -11.90 -2.84
N LYS A 116 -19.17 -12.01 -1.92
CA LYS A 116 -20.61 -11.87 -2.21
C LYS A 116 -20.96 -10.48 -2.75
N ASN A 117 -20.18 -9.48 -2.41
CA ASN A 117 -20.31 -8.11 -2.90
C ASN A 117 -19.46 -7.83 -4.15
N GLY A 118 -19.01 -8.86 -4.87
CA GLY A 118 -18.38 -8.73 -6.18
C GLY A 118 -16.89 -8.39 -6.17
N LEU A 119 -16.23 -8.41 -5.01
CA LEU A 119 -14.78 -8.18 -4.99
C LEU A 119 -14.02 -9.44 -5.44
N VAL A 120 -12.90 -9.23 -6.13
CA VAL A 120 -12.09 -10.31 -6.72
C VAL A 120 -10.85 -10.67 -5.91
N MET A 121 -10.39 -9.78 -5.03
CA MET A 121 -9.25 -9.99 -4.12
C MET A 121 -9.40 -9.10 -2.88
N GLY A 122 -8.76 -9.47 -1.78
CA GLY A 122 -8.72 -8.66 -0.57
C GLY A 122 -7.34 -8.62 0.06
N THR A 123 -6.94 -7.43 0.52
CA THR A 123 -5.70 -7.24 1.26
C THR A 123 -5.92 -7.50 2.74
N ALA A 124 -5.12 -8.40 3.32
CA ALA A 124 -5.19 -8.73 4.75
C ALA A 124 -4.86 -7.51 5.62
N SER A 125 -5.53 -7.39 6.76
CA SER A 125 -5.23 -6.32 7.73
C SER A 125 -3.82 -6.45 8.29
N PHE A 126 -3.15 -5.33 8.50
CA PHE A 126 -1.84 -5.26 9.18
C PHE A 126 -1.87 -5.72 10.65
N GLU A 127 -3.04 -5.80 11.25
CA GLU A 127 -3.21 -6.12 12.67
C GLU A 127 -3.37 -7.61 12.96
N LEU A 128 -3.37 -8.46 11.90
CA LEU A 128 -3.45 -9.90 12.05
C LEU A 128 -2.19 -10.47 12.69
N ALA A 129 -2.33 -11.36 13.66
CA ALA A 129 -1.24 -12.24 14.05
C ALA A 129 -1.00 -13.31 12.97
N TYR A 130 0.22 -13.86 12.90
CA TYR A 130 0.57 -14.85 11.89
C TYR A 130 -0.39 -16.05 11.81
N GLY A 131 -0.80 -16.59 12.96
CA GLY A 131 -1.76 -17.70 12.98
C GLY A 131 -3.12 -17.34 12.38
N GLN A 132 -3.59 -16.11 12.60
CA GLN A 132 -4.83 -15.59 12.02
C GLN A 132 -4.70 -15.38 10.51
N LEU A 133 -3.55 -14.84 10.05
CA LEU A 133 -3.28 -14.70 8.63
C LEU A 133 -3.27 -16.05 7.92
N LYS A 134 -2.61 -17.06 8.50
CA LYS A 134 -2.59 -18.42 7.96
C LYS A 134 -4.00 -18.97 7.82
N GLU A 135 -4.81 -18.87 8.86
CA GLU A 135 -6.20 -19.31 8.84
C GLU A 135 -7.03 -18.55 7.80
N LEU A 136 -6.84 -17.22 7.69
CA LEU A 136 -7.50 -16.41 6.68
C LEU A 136 -7.16 -16.91 5.27
N VAL A 137 -5.89 -17.11 4.96
CA VAL A 137 -5.42 -17.57 3.65
C VAL A 137 -5.96 -18.96 3.31
N GLU A 138 -5.94 -19.89 4.28
CA GLU A 138 -6.41 -21.27 4.08
C GLU A 138 -7.92 -21.38 3.86
N LYS A 139 -8.71 -20.51 4.53
CA LYS A 139 -10.19 -20.61 4.53
C LYS A 139 -10.87 -19.55 3.67
N SER A 140 -10.14 -18.59 3.16
CA SER A 140 -10.72 -17.49 2.39
C SER A 140 -11.25 -17.96 1.03
N PRO A 141 -12.50 -17.61 0.66
CA PRO A 141 -13.00 -17.83 -0.68
C PRO A 141 -12.49 -16.78 -1.70
N LEU A 142 -11.81 -15.73 -1.22
CA LEU A 142 -11.13 -14.71 -2.02
C LEU A 142 -9.62 -14.96 -2.02
N PRO A 143 -8.92 -14.71 -3.14
CA PRO A 143 -7.47 -14.52 -3.12
C PRO A 143 -7.07 -13.45 -2.10
N ILE A 144 -6.02 -13.73 -1.31
CA ILE A 144 -5.55 -12.82 -0.27
C ILE A 144 -4.21 -12.20 -0.71
N GLU A 145 -4.16 -10.88 -0.69
CA GLU A 145 -2.94 -10.11 -0.78
C GLU A 145 -2.40 -9.79 0.61
N VAL A 146 -1.07 -9.75 0.74
CA VAL A 146 -0.38 -9.32 1.97
C VAL A 146 0.60 -8.22 1.64
N VAL A 147 0.55 -7.10 2.38
CA VAL A 147 1.62 -6.11 2.32
C VAL A 147 2.83 -6.65 3.07
N VAL A 148 3.93 -6.82 2.34
CA VAL A 148 5.15 -7.47 2.85
C VAL A 148 6.30 -6.52 3.10
N HIS A 149 6.23 -5.30 2.55
CA HIS A 149 7.25 -4.27 2.76
C HIS A 149 6.64 -2.88 2.62
N GLY A 150 7.18 -1.94 3.38
CA GLY A 150 6.92 -0.52 3.19
C GLY A 150 6.36 0.21 4.39
N SER A 151 6.09 1.47 4.18
CA SER A 151 5.46 2.33 5.20
C SER A 151 3.97 2.03 5.32
N TYR A 152 3.47 2.01 6.53
CA TYR A 152 2.04 1.86 6.79
C TYR A 152 1.56 2.90 7.79
N GLU A 153 0.33 3.34 7.63
CA GLU A 153 -0.25 4.33 8.50
C GLU A 153 -0.81 3.69 9.77
N SER A 154 -0.51 4.33 10.90
CA SER A 154 -1.18 4.05 12.17
C SER A 154 -2.51 4.81 12.27
N MET A 155 -2.60 5.98 11.63
CA MET A 155 -3.79 6.83 11.69
C MET A 155 -3.85 7.78 10.49
N ILE A 156 -5.08 8.07 10.04
CA ILE A 156 -5.38 9.16 9.11
C ILE A 156 -6.33 10.12 9.83
N CYS A 157 -5.95 11.39 9.92
CA CYS A 157 -6.75 12.43 10.55
C CYS A 157 -7.24 13.42 9.50
N ASP A 158 -8.55 13.75 9.52
CA ASP A 158 -9.11 14.81 8.65
C ASP A 158 -8.70 16.21 9.14
N HIS A 159 -7.58 16.32 9.83
CA HIS A 159 -7.03 17.53 10.39
C HIS A 159 -5.56 17.69 10.00
N ASN A 160 -5.19 18.90 9.61
CA ASN A 160 -3.83 19.23 9.22
C ASN A 160 -2.99 19.62 10.44
N PHE A 161 -2.27 18.68 11.03
CA PHE A 161 -1.42 18.93 12.21
C PHE A 161 -0.29 19.91 11.93
N VAL A 162 0.22 19.94 10.69
CA VAL A 162 1.31 20.85 10.32
C VAL A 162 0.84 22.31 10.30
N SER A 163 -0.39 22.55 9.80
CA SER A 163 -0.94 23.91 9.76
C SER A 163 -1.18 24.53 11.14
N MET A 164 -1.32 23.71 12.18
CA MET A 164 -1.46 24.19 13.57
C MET A 164 -0.14 24.68 14.17
N GLN A 165 1.00 24.12 13.72
CA GLN A 165 2.31 24.44 14.24
C GLN A 165 3.01 25.53 13.43
N VAL A 166 2.52 25.79 12.22
CA VAL A 166 3.09 26.78 11.31
C VAL A 166 2.13 27.98 11.27
N PRO A 167 2.61 29.20 11.59
CA PRO A 167 1.76 30.40 11.51
C PRO A 167 1.09 30.51 10.14
N TYR A 168 -0.17 30.93 10.12
CA TYR A 168 -1.01 30.96 8.91
C TYR A 168 -0.34 31.65 7.70
N HIS A 169 0.39 32.72 7.95
CA HIS A 169 1.13 33.48 6.91
C HIS A 169 2.34 32.73 6.34
N HIS A 170 2.76 31.61 6.94
CA HIS A 170 3.84 30.74 6.44
C HIS A 170 3.33 29.47 5.75
N LEU A 171 2.00 29.19 5.77
CA LEU A 171 1.44 27.96 5.18
C LEU A 171 1.63 27.84 3.67
N SER A 172 1.85 28.96 2.99
CA SER A 172 2.18 29.02 1.55
C SER A 172 3.67 28.94 1.26
N ASN A 173 4.54 28.86 2.28
CA ASN A 173 5.97 28.73 2.08
C ASN A 173 6.33 27.30 1.67
N PRO A 174 6.85 27.06 0.44
CA PRO A 174 7.24 25.74 -0.03
C PRO A 174 8.24 25.03 0.88
N GLU A 175 9.22 25.77 1.42
CA GLU A 175 10.26 25.22 2.31
C GLU A 175 9.67 24.57 3.58
N LEU A 176 8.57 25.10 4.10
CA LEU A 176 7.89 24.52 5.27
C LEU A 176 7.08 23.29 4.90
N MET A 177 6.61 23.20 3.66
CA MET A 177 5.87 22.04 3.16
C MET A 177 6.80 20.86 2.82
N GLU A 178 8.07 21.15 2.53
CA GLU A 178 9.11 20.14 2.25
C GLU A 178 9.73 19.58 3.55
N LYS A 179 9.54 20.24 4.69
CA LYS A 179 10.07 19.76 5.98
C LYS A 179 9.43 18.44 6.38
N HIS A 180 10.26 17.56 6.91
CA HIS A 180 9.82 16.31 7.50
C HIS A 180 9.35 16.55 8.93
N TYR A 181 8.05 16.38 9.16
CA TYR A 181 7.44 16.46 10.49
C TYR A 181 7.28 15.06 11.08
N ALA A 182 7.39 14.95 12.39
CA ALA A 182 7.15 13.71 13.10
C ALA A 182 6.52 13.96 14.47
N LEU A 183 5.74 13.00 14.95
CA LEU A 183 5.32 12.89 16.35
C LEU A 183 6.32 12.00 17.09
N LYS A 184 6.76 12.45 18.26
CA LYS A 184 7.56 11.64 19.17
C LYS A 184 6.65 11.01 20.21
N ASP A 185 6.66 9.70 20.31
CA ASP A 185 5.88 8.98 21.31
C ASP A 185 6.58 8.98 22.71
N SER A 186 5.91 8.39 23.70
CA SER A 186 6.40 8.35 25.09
C SER A 186 7.68 7.52 25.28
N VAL A 187 8.01 6.65 24.33
CA VAL A 187 9.24 5.84 24.34
C VAL A 187 10.32 6.39 23.41
N GLY A 188 10.07 7.57 22.83
CA GLY A 188 11.05 8.30 22.03
C GLY A 188 11.09 7.93 20.55
N GLN A 189 10.17 7.11 20.05
CA GLN A 189 10.09 6.79 18.62
C GLN A 189 9.48 7.97 17.84
N LEU A 190 9.95 8.16 16.60
CA LEU A 190 9.49 9.21 15.71
C LEU A 190 8.55 8.63 14.65
N HIS A 191 7.30 9.06 14.71
CA HIS A 191 6.25 8.70 13.75
C HIS A 191 6.14 9.80 12.71
N SER A 192 6.55 9.51 11.47
CA SER A 192 6.53 10.50 10.38
C SER A 192 5.12 10.98 10.09
N LEU A 193 4.96 12.29 9.91
CA LEU A 193 3.73 12.91 9.44
C LEU A 193 3.84 13.19 7.95
N ARG A 194 2.80 12.81 7.21
CA ARG A 194 2.65 13.15 5.80
C ARG A 194 1.29 13.81 5.59
N MET A 195 1.25 14.83 4.77
CA MET A 195 0.00 15.45 4.37
C MET A 195 -0.37 15.01 2.96
N ASP A 196 -1.63 14.64 2.76
CA ASP A 196 -2.15 14.28 1.45
C ASP A 196 -2.67 15.51 0.67
N GLN A 197 -3.13 15.27 -0.55
CA GLN A 197 -3.72 16.30 -1.42
C GLN A 197 -5.01 16.90 -0.88
N PHE A 198 -5.69 16.23 0.07
CA PHE A 198 -6.92 16.72 0.70
C PHE A 198 -6.65 17.52 1.99
N GLY A 199 -5.38 17.62 2.39
CA GLY A 199 -4.96 18.29 3.62
C GLY A 199 -5.08 17.43 4.88
N ARG A 200 -5.29 16.12 4.74
CA ARG A 200 -5.32 15.17 5.86
C ARG A 200 -3.90 14.84 6.29
N THR A 201 -3.75 14.57 7.58
CA THR A 201 -2.48 14.11 8.15
C THR A 201 -2.47 12.59 8.25
N HIS A 202 -1.49 11.97 7.65
CA HIS A 202 -1.16 10.55 7.80
C HIS A 202 -0.02 10.41 8.81
N ILE A 203 -0.26 9.61 9.84
CA ILE A 203 0.76 9.27 10.85
C ILE A 203 1.31 7.90 10.47
N LEU A 204 2.56 7.85 10.04
CA LEU A 204 3.22 6.60 9.66
C LEU A 204 3.86 5.97 10.91
N PHE A 205 3.90 4.65 10.96
CA PHE A 205 4.64 3.96 12.01
C PHE A 205 6.14 4.32 11.96
N ALA A 206 6.79 4.27 13.12
CA ALA A 206 8.22 4.61 13.26
C ALA A 206 9.13 3.62 12.51
N LYS A 207 8.64 2.44 12.16
CA LYS A 207 9.37 1.40 11.42
C LYS A 207 8.59 1.03 10.18
N ASP A 208 9.31 0.75 9.10
CA ASP A 208 8.73 0.16 7.90
C ASP A 208 8.55 -1.35 8.09
N LEU A 209 7.47 -1.87 7.53
CA LEU A 209 7.21 -3.30 7.50
C LEU A 209 8.24 -4.02 6.63
N CYS A 210 8.70 -5.20 7.06
CA CYS A 210 9.55 -6.05 6.23
C CYS A 210 9.36 -7.52 6.58
N TYR A 211 8.75 -8.28 5.67
CA TYR A 211 8.59 -9.73 5.79
C TYR A 211 9.53 -10.51 4.89
N TYR A 212 10.53 -9.87 4.31
CA TYR A 212 11.52 -10.52 3.45
C TYR A 212 12.13 -11.79 4.09
N PRO A 213 12.54 -11.79 5.37
CA PRO A 213 13.07 -13.01 6.02
C PRO A 213 12.02 -14.09 6.33
N TYR A 214 10.75 -13.82 6.09
CA TYR A 214 9.62 -14.68 6.47
C TYR A 214 8.73 -15.07 5.29
N LEU A 215 9.17 -14.88 4.06
CA LEU A 215 8.38 -15.18 2.86
C LEU A 215 7.95 -16.65 2.78
N ASP A 216 8.77 -17.56 3.30
CA ASP A 216 8.47 -19.00 3.40
C ASP A 216 7.24 -19.29 4.31
N LYS A 217 6.92 -18.38 5.22
CA LYS A 217 5.76 -18.48 6.11
C LYS A 217 4.45 -18.03 5.45
N LEU A 218 4.52 -17.30 4.35
CA LEU A 218 3.38 -16.71 3.65
C LEU A 218 2.86 -17.61 2.50
N LYS A 219 2.88 -18.93 2.70
CA LYS A 219 2.40 -19.88 1.70
C LYS A 219 0.90 -19.71 1.44
N GLY A 220 0.50 -19.79 0.16
CA GLY A 220 -0.90 -19.66 -0.26
C GLY A 220 -1.38 -18.22 -0.43
N VAL A 221 -0.55 -17.22 -0.12
CA VAL A 221 -0.84 -15.81 -0.42
C VAL A 221 -0.84 -15.62 -1.93
N ALA A 222 -1.84 -14.90 -2.44
CA ALA A 222 -2.02 -14.69 -3.87
C ALA A 222 -1.19 -13.53 -4.41
N SER A 223 -0.90 -12.52 -3.59
CA SER A 223 -0.15 -11.33 -3.96
C SER A 223 0.69 -10.82 -2.79
N TYR A 224 1.92 -10.41 -3.08
CA TYR A 224 2.88 -9.82 -2.14
C TYR A 224 3.07 -8.35 -2.53
N ARG A 225 2.54 -7.41 -1.73
CA ARG A 225 2.54 -5.99 -2.04
C ARG A 225 3.65 -5.25 -1.31
N ILE A 226 4.39 -4.40 -2.05
CA ILE A 226 5.31 -3.41 -1.51
C ILE A 226 4.59 -2.06 -1.50
N GLU A 227 4.42 -1.46 -0.31
CA GLU A 227 3.82 -0.13 -0.14
C GLU A 227 4.92 0.93 -0.25
N ALA A 228 5.15 1.40 -1.49
CA ALA A 228 6.30 2.22 -1.86
C ALA A 228 5.97 3.72 -2.03
N LYS A 229 4.81 4.18 -1.56
CA LYS A 229 4.31 5.56 -1.74
C LYS A 229 5.30 6.63 -1.25
N ASP A 230 6.03 6.34 -0.19
CA ASP A 230 6.98 7.24 0.49
C ASP A 230 8.45 6.94 0.13
N TYR A 231 8.69 6.15 -0.92
CA TYR A 231 10.05 5.73 -1.31
C TYR A 231 10.53 6.44 -2.58
N GLU A 232 11.86 6.57 -2.69
CA GLU A 232 12.51 7.05 -3.89
C GLU A 232 12.50 5.95 -4.99
N PRO A 233 12.51 6.33 -6.27
CA PRO A 233 12.40 5.39 -7.40
C PRO A 233 13.45 4.28 -7.40
N GLU A 234 14.68 4.58 -7.01
CA GLU A 234 15.79 3.64 -6.94
C GLU A 234 15.49 2.53 -5.94
N LEU A 235 15.04 2.91 -4.75
CA LEU A 235 14.66 1.96 -3.70
C LEU A 235 13.45 1.10 -4.12
N VAL A 236 12.48 1.66 -4.85
CA VAL A 236 11.36 0.89 -5.41
C VAL A 236 11.87 -0.21 -6.33
N GLY A 237 12.83 0.09 -7.20
CA GLY A 237 13.44 -0.89 -8.10
C GLY A 237 14.21 -1.98 -7.36
N GLU A 238 15.07 -1.59 -6.42
CA GLU A 238 15.87 -2.51 -5.60
C GLU A 238 14.97 -3.49 -4.82
N LEU A 239 13.97 -2.98 -4.12
CA LEU A 239 13.02 -3.80 -3.38
C LEU A 239 12.25 -4.74 -4.29
N THR A 240 11.71 -4.24 -5.40
CA THR A 240 10.95 -5.06 -6.34
C THR A 240 11.80 -6.22 -6.86
N GLY A 241 13.03 -5.95 -7.29
CA GLY A 241 13.97 -6.97 -7.79
C GLY A 241 14.34 -8.01 -6.73
N ALA A 242 14.62 -7.56 -5.50
CA ALA A 242 14.97 -8.47 -4.42
C ALA A 242 13.79 -9.38 -4.02
N TYR A 243 12.57 -8.83 -3.89
CA TYR A 243 11.37 -9.63 -3.61
C TYR A 243 11.04 -10.57 -4.76
N ARG A 244 11.15 -10.12 -6.03
CA ARG A 244 10.93 -10.98 -7.20
C ARG A 244 11.87 -12.19 -7.18
N LYS A 245 13.16 -11.95 -7.05
CA LYS A 245 14.19 -13.01 -6.96
C LYS A 245 13.94 -13.99 -5.81
N ALA A 246 13.56 -13.46 -4.63
CA ALA A 246 13.26 -14.28 -3.47
C ALA A 246 12.03 -15.18 -3.70
N LEU A 247 10.96 -14.65 -4.29
CA LEU A 247 9.74 -15.41 -4.60
C LEU A 247 9.98 -16.45 -5.69
N ASP A 248 10.77 -16.14 -6.72
CA ASP A 248 11.13 -17.10 -7.77
C ASP A 248 11.98 -18.25 -7.20
N ASN A 249 12.94 -17.95 -6.32
CA ASN A 249 13.73 -18.95 -5.62
C ASN A 249 12.85 -19.83 -4.72
N LEU A 250 11.96 -19.22 -3.94
CA LEU A 250 11.03 -19.93 -3.07
C LEU A 250 10.11 -20.88 -3.88
N SER A 251 9.60 -20.40 -5.02
CA SER A 251 8.77 -21.21 -5.91
C SER A 251 9.53 -22.37 -6.54
N ALA A 252 10.84 -22.18 -6.80
CA ALA A 252 11.73 -23.22 -7.30
C ALA A 252 12.27 -24.16 -6.22
N GLY A 253 11.86 -24.00 -4.96
CA GLY A 253 12.37 -24.79 -3.82
C GLY A 253 13.83 -24.50 -3.45
N LYS A 254 14.35 -23.34 -3.86
CA LYS A 254 15.72 -22.88 -3.57
C LYS A 254 15.74 -22.01 -2.32
N GLU A 255 16.94 -21.74 -1.80
CA GLU A 255 17.12 -20.76 -0.74
C GLU A 255 16.72 -19.36 -1.26
N PHE A 256 15.75 -18.75 -0.59
CA PHE A 256 15.17 -17.46 -1.00
C PHE A 256 15.82 -16.27 -0.27
N LEU A 257 16.30 -16.49 0.98
CA LEU A 257 16.83 -15.43 1.81
C LEU A 257 18.26 -15.06 1.36
N ASN A 258 18.40 -13.90 0.75
CA ASN A 258 19.69 -13.32 0.43
C ASN A 258 20.08 -12.32 1.53
N GLN A 259 21.18 -12.59 2.23
CA GLN A 259 21.65 -11.75 3.35
C GLN A 259 22.15 -10.38 2.88
N GLU A 260 22.72 -10.29 1.68
CA GLU A 260 23.17 -9.02 1.10
C GLU A 260 21.99 -8.13 0.74
N ASP A 261 20.97 -8.70 0.05
CA ASP A 261 19.73 -7.98 -0.27
C ASP A 261 19.04 -7.48 1.01
N PHE A 262 18.96 -8.33 2.05
CA PHE A 262 18.36 -7.93 3.33
C PHE A 262 19.15 -6.84 4.05
N ALA A 263 20.48 -6.93 4.06
CA ALA A 263 21.35 -5.91 4.63
C ALA A 263 21.24 -4.57 3.86
N ALA A 264 21.08 -4.62 2.54
CA ALA A 264 20.83 -3.45 1.71
C ALA A 264 19.49 -2.79 2.08
N MET A 265 18.40 -3.56 2.20
CA MET A 265 17.09 -3.06 2.62
C MET A 265 17.14 -2.34 3.98
N GLN A 266 17.92 -2.87 4.94
CA GLN A 266 18.10 -2.26 6.26
C GLN A 266 18.80 -0.91 6.22
N LYS A 267 19.62 -0.65 5.19
CA LYS A 267 20.41 0.58 5.06
C LYS A 267 19.73 1.62 4.16
N SER A 268 19.04 1.18 3.10
CA SER A 268 18.51 2.07 2.06
C SER A 268 17.15 2.67 2.41
N GLY A 269 16.41 2.09 3.34
CA GLY A 269 15.08 2.58 3.73
C GLY A 269 15.12 3.85 4.57
N PRO A 270 14.09 4.71 4.48
CA PRO A 270 14.01 5.94 5.26
C PRO A 270 13.77 5.69 6.76
N ARG A 271 13.39 4.49 7.14
CA ARG A 271 13.09 4.08 8.52
C ARG A 271 13.67 2.68 8.79
N GLN A 272 13.86 2.38 10.08
CA GLN A 272 14.24 1.02 10.50
C GLN A 272 13.16 0.02 10.10
N LEU A 273 13.57 -1.21 9.82
CA LEU A 273 12.66 -2.29 9.48
C LEU A 273 12.07 -2.97 10.72
N GLY A 274 10.85 -3.45 10.61
CA GLY A 274 10.13 -4.17 11.65
C GLY A 274 9.11 -5.14 11.08
N ILE A 275 8.56 -6.02 11.91
CA ILE A 275 7.55 -7.01 11.51
C ILE A 275 6.13 -6.62 11.95
N GLY A 276 5.93 -5.38 12.37
CA GLY A 276 4.62 -4.92 12.85
C GLY A 276 4.10 -5.78 14.01
N VAL A 277 2.82 -6.10 13.95
CA VAL A 277 2.16 -7.00 14.93
C VAL A 277 2.28 -8.48 14.58
N TYR A 278 2.79 -8.82 13.40
CA TYR A 278 3.01 -10.21 13.01
C TYR A 278 4.12 -10.82 13.86
N ARG A 279 3.75 -11.70 14.77
CA ARG A 279 4.70 -12.49 15.55
C ARG A 279 4.92 -13.81 14.83
N PHE A 280 5.91 -13.89 13.95
CA PHE A 280 6.30 -15.12 13.28
C PHE A 280 6.96 -16.16 14.20
N ARG A 281 7.46 -15.73 15.35
CA ARG A 281 7.92 -16.62 16.40
C ARG A 281 6.73 -16.95 17.31
N GLN A 282 6.33 -18.21 17.37
CA GLN A 282 5.57 -18.69 18.52
C GLN A 282 6.42 -18.39 19.76
N SER A 283 5.89 -17.61 20.70
CA SER A 283 6.45 -17.56 22.03
C SER A 283 6.38 -19.00 22.58
N GLN A 284 7.49 -19.72 22.57
CA GLN A 284 7.66 -20.80 23.52
C GLN A 284 7.60 -20.12 24.88
N ASN A 285 6.62 -20.56 25.67
CA ASN A 285 6.34 -20.21 27.05
C ASN A 285 5.68 -18.84 27.31
N SER A 286 4.38 -18.94 27.51
CA SER A 286 3.75 -18.37 28.71
C SER A 286 2.43 -19.09 28.95
N LEU A 287 2.49 -20.04 29.81
CA LEU A 287 1.41 -20.32 30.77
C LEU A 287 1.53 -19.32 31.91
#